data_3a871f5a56cbfc25b1132a859ce63a6f
#
_entry.id   3a871f5a56cbfc25b1132a859ce63a6f
#
_cell.length_a   1.000
_cell.length_b   1.000
_cell.length_c   1.000
_cell.angle_alpha   90.00
_cell.angle_beta   90.00
_cell.angle_gamma   90.00
#
_symmetry.space_group_name_H-M   'P 1'
#
loop_
_entity.id
_entity.type
_entity.pdbx_description
1 polymer ?
#
loop_
_entity_poly.entity_id
_entity_poly.type
_entity_poly.pdbx_seq_one_letter_code
_entity_poly.pdbx_strand_id
1 'polypeptide(L)'
;MPFEETSVDILQGEQFEPGYDAVNPEHVVPTFVHDGHSLFQSMAIMEYLDDIRPTPRLLPEDVKERAYARSLALMTIADAHPLVVPRVRNHLAKTFGADAKVIENWGKHWTTEGLATYERLLARRAPAPFALGTQPGLADICIAGQVVGAHFLKLELGAFPLVAGLADRCFKMPEFATSHPFEQPGYKTAGAHQ
;
A
#
# COMPACT_ATOMS: atom_id res chain seq x y z
N MET A 1 15.89 12.38 1.20
CA MET A 1 17.07 11.58 0.83
C MET A 1 17.02 11.36 -0.68
N PRO A 2 18.07 11.67 -1.45
CA PRO A 2 18.13 11.27 -2.86
C PRO A 2 18.10 9.74 -2.96
N PHE A 3 17.45 9.21 -3.98
CA PHE A 3 17.41 7.77 -4.28
C PHE A 3 17.32 7.59 -5.79
N GLU A 4 17.74 6.43 -6.25
CA GLU A 4 17.54 5.98 -7.62
C GLU A 4 16.39 4.96 -7.62
N GLU A 5 15.55 5.04 -8.62
CA GLU A 5 14.43 4.14 -8.79
C GLU A 5 14.64 3.24 -10.00
N THR A 6 14.46 1.94 -9.79
CA THR A 6 14.49 0.94 -10.86
C THR A 6 13.10 0.31 -10.93
N SER A 7 12.45 0.46 -12.07
CA SER A 7 11.16 -0.18 -12.31
C SER A 7 11.32 -1.69 -12.51
N VAL A 8 10.39 -2.46 -11.95
CA VAL A 8 10.28 -3.91 -12.12
C VAL A 8 8.86 -4.23 -12.54
N ASP A 9 8.67 -4.69 -13.78
CA ASP A 9 7.34 -5.07 -14.29
C ASP A 9 6.96 -6.47 -13.80
N ILE A 10 6.25 -6.51 -12.67
CA ILE A 10 5.77 -7.75 -12.07
C ILE A 10 4.70 -8.47 -12.91
N LEU A 11 4.08 -7.80 -13.86
CA LEU A 11 3.12 -8.42 -14.77
C LEU A 11 3.81 -9.15 -15.92
N GLN A 12 5.02 -8.72 -16.28
CA GLN A 12 5.89 -9.40 -17.26
C GLN A 12 6.82 -10.43 -16.61
N GLY A 13 6.87 -10.47 -15.27
CA GLY A 13 7.67 -11.46 -14.56
C GLY A 13 9.13 -11.06 -14.32
N GLU A 14 9.47 -9.78 -14.48
CA GLU A 14 10.84 -9.28 -14.28
C GLU A 14 11.37 -9.55 -12.86
N GLN A 15 10.51 -9.68 -11.88
CA GLN A 15 10.91 -10.05 -10.51
C GLN A 15 11.53 -11.45 -10.40
N PHE A 16 11.42 -12.30 -11.43
CA PHE A 16 12.02 -13.63 -11.49
C PHE A 16 13.34 -13.65 -12.22
N GLU A 17 13.80 -12.52 -12.77
CA GLU A 17 15.08 -12.45 -13.45
C GLU A 17 16.26 -12.54 -12.46
N PRO A 18 17.40 -13.13 -12.88
CA PRO A 18 18.55 -13.32 -11.99
C PRO A 18 19.06 -12.05 -11.33
N GLY A 19 18.93 -10.91 -12.00
CA GLY A 19 19.35 -9.60 -11.46
C GLY A 19 18.51 -9.16 -10.28
N TYR A 20 17.19 -9.41 -10.32
CA TYR A 20 16.30 -9.10 -9.20
C TYR A 20 16.35 -10.17 -8.12
N ASP A 21 16.43 -11.46 -8.50
CA ASP A 21 16.59 -12.58 -7.56
C ASP A 21 17.79 -12.39 -6.63
N ALA A 22 18.89 -11.85 -7.15
CA ALA A 22 20.11 -11.56 -6.37
C ALA A 22 19.89 -10.52 -5.24
N VAL A 23 18.91 -9.63 -5.36
CA VAL A 23 18.61 -8.59 -4.36
C VAL A 23 17.38 -8.92 -3.52
N ASN A 24 16.43 -9.69 -4.07
CA ASN A 24 15.23 -10.12 -3.35
C ASN A 24 14.73 -11.50 -3.83
N PRO A 25 15.15 -12.58 -3.20
CA PRO A 25 14.71 -13.94 -3.54
C PRO A 25 13.24 -14.23 -3.18
N GLU A 26 12.53 -13.31 -2.55
CA GLU A 26 11.07 -13.39 -2.34
C GLU A 26 10.29 -13.10 -3.63
N HIS A 27 10.93 -12.50 -4.65
CA HIS A 27 10.32 -12.15 -5.95
C HIS A 27 9.10 -11.22 -5.83
N VAL A 28 9.14 -10.30 -4.90
CA VAL A 28 8.11 -9.27 -4.69
C VAL A 28 8.71 -7.88 -4.65
N VAL A 29 7.90 -6.88 -4.89
CA VAL A 29 8.27 -5.46 -4.76
C VAL A 29 7.55 -4.86 -3.55
N PRO A 30 8.13 -3.83 -2.91
CA PRO A 30 9.39 -3.17 -3.21
C PRO A 30 10.61 -3.88 -2.60
N THR A 31 11.79 -3.57 -3.15
CA THR A 31 13.09 -3.83 -2.53
C THR A 31 13.82 -2.51 -2.37
N PHE A 32 14.40 -2.27 -1.22
CA PHE A 32 15.20 -1.08 -0.92
C PHE A 32 16.63 -1.48 -0.60
N VAL A 33 17.60 -0.92 -1.34
CA VAL A 33 19.02 -1.20 -1.12
C VAL A 33 19.67 0.05 -0.51
N HIS A 34 20.31 -0.10 0.63
CA HIS A 34 21.03 0.98 1.31
C HIS A 34 22.32 0.44 1.92
N ASP A 35 23.45 1.06 1.61
CA ASP A 35 24.79 0.67 2.08
C ASP A 35 25.10 -0.83 1.90
N GLY A 36 24.70 -1.39 0.75
CA GLY A 36 24.93 -2.80 0.41
C GLY A 36 23.96 -3.79 1.07
N HIS A 37 22.99 -3.32 1.84
CA HIS A 37 21.96 -4.15 2.45
C HIS A 37 20.65 -4.05 1.67
N SER A 38 20.11 -5.20 1.26
CA SER A 38 18.78 -5.30 0.66
C SER A 38 17.73 -5.46 1.76
N LEU A 39 16.74 -4.57 1.76
CA LEU A 39 15.56 -4.61 2.62
C LEU A 39 14.32 -4.86 1.76
N PHE A 40 13.46 -5.72 2.21
CA PHE A 40 12.19 -6.05 1.58
C PHE A 40 11.07 -6.02 2.62
N GLN A 41 9.81 -6.10 2.18
CA GLN A 41 8.62 -5.83 2.98
C GLN A 41 8.45 -4.34 3.32
N SER A 42 7.36 -3.74 2.81
CA SER A 42 7.09 -2.30 2.93
C SER A 42 7.15 -1.80 4.37
N MET A 43 6.66 -2.59 5.34
CA MET A 43 6.69 -2.22 6.75
C MET A 43 8.11 -2.05 7.27
N ALA A 44 8.97 -3.04 7.00
CA ALA A 44 10.36 -3.02 7.45
C ALA A 44 11.14 -1.86 6.82
N ILE A 45 10.89 -1.58 5.53
CA ILE A 45 11.50 -0.45 4.81
C ILE A 45 11.06 0.88 5.42
N MET A 46 9.76 1.05 5.68
CA MET A 46 9.24 2.31 6.25
C MET A 46 9.75 2.54 7.67
N GLU A 47 9.82 1.51 8.51
CA GLU A 47 10.39 1.63 9.87
C GLU A 47 11.88 1.93 9.82
N TYR A 48 12.64 1.26 8.95
CA TYR A 48 14.06 1.56 8.76
C TYR A 48 14.28 3.01 8.34
N LEU A 49 13.47 3.52 7.40
CA LEU A 49 13.54 4.91 6.97
C LEU A 49 13.18 5.89 8.10
N ASP A 50 12.18 5.57 8.93
CA ASP A 50 11.82 6.37 10.11
C ASP A 50 12.95 6.43 11.14
N ASP A 51 13.68 5.32 11.34
CA ASP A 51 14.81 5.25 12.26
C ASP A 51 16.01 6.08 11.79
N ILE A 52 16.36 5.99 10.50
CA ILE A 52 17.51 6.75 9.94
C ILE A 52 17.16 8.20 9.58
N ARG A 53 15.88 8.56 9.49
CA ARG A 53 15.35 9.89 9.15
C ARG A 53 14.16 10.25 10.05
N PRO A 54 14.39 10.49 11.33
CA PRO A 54 13.31 10.67 12.31
C PRO A 54 12.61 12.04 12.25
N THR A 55 12.77 12.80 11.16
CA THR A 55 12.13 14.11 10.99
C THR A 55 11.67 14.29 9.54
N PRO A 56 10.35 14.36 9.26
CA PRO A 56 9.26 14.08 10.23
C PRO A 56 9.18 12.60 10.57
N ARG A 57 8.76 12.24 11.78
CA ARG A 57 8.55 10.85 12.19
C ARG A 57 7.29 10.28 11.53
N LEU A 58 7.40 9.04 11.06
CA LEU A 58 6.25 8.25 10.58
C LEU A 58 5.52 7.54 11.74
N LEU A 59 6.23 7.24 12.82
CA LEU A 59 5.70 6.54 13.98
C LEU A 59 5.67 7.45 15.21
N PRO A 60 4.57 7.42 16.01
CA PRO A 60 4.49 8.15 17.27
C PRO A 60 5.58 7.77 18.29
N GLU A 61 5.98 8.71 19.15
CA GLU A 61 6.91 8.43 20.24
C GLU A 61 6.27 7.62 21.37
N ASP A 62 5.00 7.87 21.67
CA ASP A 62 4.27 7.09 22.65
C ASP A 62 4.17 5.62 22.23
N VAL A 63 4.52 4.72 23.13
CA VAL A 63 4.63 3.28 22.85
C VAL A 63 3.28 2.68 22.45
N LYS A 64 2.18 3.13 23.06
CA LYS A 64 0.82 2.60 22.76
C LYS A 64 0.32 3.11 21.42
N GLU A 65 0.49 4.41 21.16
CA GLU A 65 0.13 5.00 19.87
C GLU A 65 0.99 4.43 18.74
N ARG A 66 2.28 4.19 18.99
CA ARG A 66 3.17 3.54 18.02
C ARG A 66 2.74 2.10 17.71
N ALA A 67 2.35 1.33 18.72
CA ALA A 67 1.79 -0.01 18.51
C ALA A 67 0.48 0.04 17.73
N TYR A 68 -0.38 1.02 18.02
CA TYR A 68 -1.63 1.20 17.32
C TYR A 68 -1.42 1.65 15.86
N ALA A 69 -0.44 2.54 15.59
CA ALA A 69 -0.04 2.90 14.23
C ALA A 69 0.35 1.68 13.41
N ARG A 70 1.17 0.79 13.99
CA ARG A 70 1.56 -0.49 13.36
C ARG A 70 0.36 -1.40 13.12
N SER A 71 -0.57 -1.47 14.06
CA SER A 71 -1.79 -2.27 13.89
C SER A 71 -2.60 -1.79 12.70
N LEU A 72 -2.79 -0.48 12.56
CA LEU A 72 -3.45 0.09 11.38
C LEU A 72 -2.69 -0.21 10.09
N ALA A 73 -1.38 -0.01 10.06
CA ALA A 73 -0.57 -0.28 8.87
C ALA A 73 -0.65 -1.75 8.44
N LEU A 74 -0.57 -2.68 9.39
CA LEU A 74 -0.62 -4.12 9.13
C LEU A 74 -1.96 -4.60 8.60
N MET A 75 -3.06 -3.90 8.86
CA MET A 75 -4.36 -4.22 8.24
C MET A 75 -4.30 -4.13 6.70
N THR A 76 -3.57 -3.15 6.15
CA THR A 76 -3.31 -3.14 4.70
C THR A 76 -2.24 -4.16 4.32
N ILE A 77 -1.08 -4.11 4.97
CA ILE A 77 0.13 -4.81 4.51
C ILE A 77 0.03 -6.33 4.70
N ALA A 78 -0.53 -6.78 5.82
CA ALA A 78 -0.55 -8.20 6.19
C ALA A 78 -1.92 -8.87 6.03
N ASP A 79 -3.01 -8.09 5.92
CA ASP A 79 -4.36 -8.64 5.96
C ASP A 79 -5.13 -8.43 4.63
N ALA A 80 -5.33 -7.20 4.19
CA ALA A 80 -6.15 -6.93 3.00
C ALA A 80 -5.37 -7.03 1.68
N HIS A 81 -4.25 -6.31 1.55
CA HIS A 81 -3.48 -6.22 0.30
C HIS A 81 -2.89 -7.57 -0.16
N PRO A 82 -2.35 -8.45 0.70
CA PRO A 82 -1.80 -9.73 0.25
C PRO A 82 -2.81 -10.64 -0.44
N LEU A 83 -4.09 -10.47 -0.17
CA LEU A 83 -5.16 -11.27 -0.77
C LEU A 83 -5.49 -10.86 -2.21
N VAL A 84 -5.07 -9.66 -2.63
CA VAL A 84 -5.45 -9.10 -3.93
C VAL A 84 -4.27 -8.91 -4.91
N VAL A 85 -3.06 -9.32 -4.51
CA VAL A 85 -1.86 -9.21 -5.35
C VAL A 85 -1.87 -10.16 -6.55
N PRO A 86 -1.12 -9.88 -7.64
CA PRO A 86 -1.12 -10.70 -8.86
C PRO A 86 -0.88 -12.19 -8.62
N ARG A 87 0.06 -12.56 -7.72
CA ARG A 87 0.37 -13.97 -7.43
C ARG A 87 -0.85 -14.75 -6.91
N VAL A 88 -1.68 -14.12 -6.06
CA VAL A 88 -2.90 -14.76 -5.54
C VAL A 88 -3.96 -14.86 -6.63
N ARG A 89 -4.20 -13.79 -7.37
CA ARG A 89 -5.16 -13.77 -8.47
C ARG A 89 -4.82 -14.80 -9.55
N ASN A 90 -3.54 -14.90 -9.91
CA ASN A 90 -3.05 -15.91 -10.85
C ASN A 90 -3.22 -17.33 -10.32
N HIS A 91 -3.01 -17.55 -9.03
CA HIS A 91 -3.23 -18.87 -8.42
C HIS A 91 -4.72 -19.26 -8.42
N LEU A 92 -5.61 -18.31 -8.10
CA LEU A 92 -7.06 -18.53 -8.18
C LEU A 92 -7.50 -18.90 -9.61
N ALA A 93 -7.01 -18.19 -10.62
CA ALA A 93 -7.31 -18.50 -12.02
C ALA A 93 -6.78 -19.89 -12.42
N LYS A 94 -5.49 -20.17 -12.16
CA LYS A 94 -4.83 -21.39 -12.64
C LYS A 94 -5.27 -22.64 -11.89
N THR A 95 -5.50 -22.57 -10.58
CA THR A 95 -5.76 -23.73 -9.72
C THR A 95 -7.25 -24.01 -9.56
N PHE A 96 -8.06 -22.95 -9.47
CA PHE A 96 -9.49 -23.07 -9.18
C PHE A 96 -10.37 -22.70 -10.38
N GLY A 97 -9.78 -22.33 -11.52
CA GLY A 97 -10.53 -21.93 -12.72
C GLY A 97 -11.32 -20.64 -12.56
N ALA A 98 -10.90 -19.76 -11.63
CA ALA A 98 -11.57 -18.49 -11.41
C ALA A 98 -11.47 -17.60 -12.66
N ASP A 99 -12.61 -17.20 -13.20
CA ASP A 99 -12.68 -16.28 -14.32
C ASP A 99 -12.42 -14.82 -13.88
N ALA A 100 -12.35 -13.92 -14.85
CA ALA A 100 -12.09 -12.50 -14.59
C ALA A 100 -13.11 -11.88 -13.62
N LYS A 101 -14.37 -12.30 -13.69
CA LYS A 101 -15.44 -11.78 -12.81
C LYS A 101 -15.29 -12.26 -11.37
N VAL A 102 -14.92 -13.51 -11.18
CA VAL A 102 -14.64 -14.07 -9.86
C VAL A 102 -13.43 -13.35 -9.24
N ILE A 103 -12.37 -13.12 -10.02
CA ILE A 103 -11.16 -12.41 -9.55
C ILE A 103 -11.47 -10.95 -9.22
N GLU A 104 -12.27 -10.27 -10.05
CA GLU A 104 -12.74 -8.90 -9.76
C GLU A 104 -13.54 -8.84 -8.45
N ASN A 105 -14.50 -9.76 -8.28
CA ASN A 105 -15.33 -9.83 -7.08
C ASN A 105 -14.49 -10.14 -5.82
N TRP A 106 -13.51 -11.04 -5.93
CA TRP A 106 -12.55 -11.33 -4.87
C TRP A 106 -11.78 -10.07 -4.45
N GLY A 107 -11.24 -9.34 -5.40
CA GLY A 107 -10.50 -8.10 -5.14
C GLY A 107 -11.40 -7.04 -4.47
N LYS A 108 -12.60 -6.84 -5.00
CA LYS A 108 -13.58 -5.90 -4.43
C LYS A 108 -13.97 -6.27 -3.01
N HIS A 109 -14.23 -7.56 -2.75
CA HIS A 109 -14.61 -8.05 -1.41
C HIS A 109 -13.53 -7.69 -0.37
N TRP A 110 -12.30 -8.15 -0.56
CA TRP A 110 -11.25 -7.96 0.44
C TRP A 110 -10.83 -6.49 0.61
N THR A 111 -10.84 -5.73 -0.47
CA THR A 111 -10.59 -4.29 -0.39
C THR A 111 -11.68 -3.57 0.38
N THR A 112 -12.96 -3.92 0.14
CA THR A 112 -14.12 -3.36 0.86
C THR A 112 -14.07 -3.69 2.35
N GLU A 113 -13.76 -4.94 2.73
CA GLU A 113 -13.62 -5.34 4.14
C GLU A 113 -12.53 -4.55 4.87
N GLY A 114 -11.38 -4.35 4.21
CA GLY A 114 -10.31 -3.51 4.75
C GLY A 114 -10.74 -2.07 4.97
N LEU A 115 -11.38 -1.44 3.96
CA LEU A 115 -11.89 -0.06 4.07
C LEU A 115 -12.96 0.07 5.16
N ALA A 116 -13.91 -0.87 5.24
CA ALA A 116 -14.94 -0.88 6.26
C ALA A 116 -14.37 -0.99 7.67
N THR A 117 -13.30 -1.74 7.83
CA THR A 117 -12.62 -1.86 9.13
C THR A 117 -11.89 -0.58 9.50
N TYR A 118 -11.21 0.07 8.56
CA TYR A 118 -10.61 1.39 8.79
C TYR A 118 -11.67 2.43 9.17
N GLU A 119 -12.78 2.49 8.46
CA GLU A 119 -13.89 3.42 8.76
C GLU A 119 -14.35 3.26 10.19
N ARG A 120 -14.59 2.02 10.64
CA ARG A 120 -15.01 1.72 12.02
C ARG A 120 -13.96 2.11 13.06
N LEU A 121 -12.66 1.93 12.77
CA LEU A 121 -11.58 2.25 13.70
C LEU A 121 -11.36 3.76 13.80
N LEU A 122 -11.40 4.47 12.67
CA LEU A 122 -11.29 5.93 12.65
C LEU A 122 -12.49 6.57 13.41
N ALA A 123 -13.69 6.05 13.25
CA ALA A 123 -14.88 6.54 13.96
C ALA A 123 -14.81 6.38 15.49
N ARG A 124 -13.95 5.50 16.01
CA ARG A 124 -13.76 5.29 17.46
C ARG A 124 -12.76 6.27 18.09
N ARG A 125 -12.08 7.06 17.30
CA ARG A 125 -11.10 8.04 17.79
C ARG A 125 -11.67 9.45 17.77
N ALA A 126 -11.06 10.35 18.54
CA ALA A 126 -11.37 11.77 18.44
C ALA A 126 -11.10 12.25 17.00
N PRO A 127 -11.95 13.11 16.43
CA PRO A 127 -11.76 13.62 15.09
C PRO A 127 -10.39 14.31 14.94
N ALA A 128 -9.66 13.91 13.93
CA ALA A 128 -8.34 14.47 13.60
C ALA A 128 -8.16 14.50 12.07
N PRO A 129 -7.25 15.34 11.56
CA PRO A 129 -6.94 15.37 10.12
C PRO A 129 -6.41 14.04 9.60
N PHE A 130 -5.58 13.34 10.38
CA PHE A 130 -4.96 12.06 10.03
C PHE A 130 -5.26 11.01 11.09
N ALA A 131 -4.91 9.77 10.84
CA ALA A 131 -5.29 8.62 11.66
C ALA A 131 -4.89 8.77 13.15
N LEU A 132 -3.76 9.41 13.43
CA LEU A 132 -3.22 9.54 14.79
C LEU A 132 -2.90 10.98 15.21
N GLY A 133 -3.41 11.97 14.49
CA GLY A 133 -3.17 13.36 14.89
C GLY A 133 -3.21 14.37 13.75
N THR A 134 -2.32 15.36 13.84
CA THR A 134 -2.31 16.50 12.91
C THR A 134 -1.31 16.36 11.75
N GLN A 135 -0.45 15.37 11.79
CA GLN A 135 0.51 15.04 10.75
C GLN A 135 0.28 13.61 10.24
N PRO A 136 0.48 13.36 8.95
CA PRO A 136 0.40 12.00 8.43
C PRO A 136 1.56 11.15 8.95
N GLY A 137 1.29 9.88 9.17
CA GLY A 137 2.28 8.90 9.58
C GLY A 137 2.16 7.58 8.84
N LEU A 138 2.77 6.54 9.39
CA LEU A 138 2.79 5.20 8.81
C LEU A 138 1.38 4.67 8.50
N ALA A 139 0.44 4.87 9.43
CA ALA A 139 -0.95 4.43 9.25
C ALA A 139 -1.61 5.12 8.05
N ASP A 140 -1.38 6.42 7.88
CA ASP A 140 -1.97 7.20 6.80
C ASP A 140 -1.44 6.78 5.43
N ILE A 141 -0.14 6.47 5.33
CA ILE A 141 0.47 5.92 4.11
C ILE A 141 -0.24 4.62 3.71
N CYS A 142 -0.48 3.73 4.66
CA CYS A 142 -1.12 2.44 4.39
C CYS A 142 -2.62 2.58 4.06
N ILE A 143 -3.34 3.49 4.73
CA ILE A 143 -4.74 3.79 4.44
C ILE A 143 -4.86 4.42 3.04
N ALA A 144 -4.01 5.39 2.71
CA ALA A 144 -3.98 5.99 1.36
C ALA A 144 -3.66 4.94 0.28
N GLY A 145 -2.70 4.03 0.54
CA GLY A 145 -2.39 2.91 -0.35
C GLY A 145 -3.58 1.96 -0.56
N GLN A 146 -4.37 1.69 0.49
CA GLN A 146 -5.59 0.90 0.38
C GLN A 146 -6.65 1.59 -0.49
N VAL A 147 -6.77 2.92 -0.38
CA VAL A 147 -7.66 3.73 -1.23
C VAL A 147 -7.20 3.72 -2.69
N VAL A 148 -5.89 3.79 -2.95
CA VAL A 148 -5.36 3.59 -4.31
C VAL A 148 -5.76 2.23 -4.86
N GLY A 149 -5.66 1.17 -4.07
CA GLY A 149 -6.13 -0.18 -4.44
C GLY A 149 -7.63 -0.20 -4.77
N ALA A 150 -8.45 0.54 -4.04
CA ALA A 150 -9.88 0.69 -4.32
C ALA A 150 -10.14 1.41 -5.66
N HIS A 151 -9.36 2.45 -5.98
CA HIS A 151 -9.45 3.14 -7.26
C HIS A 151 -9.12 2.23 -8.45
N PHE A 152 -8.09 1.36 -8.34
CA PHE A 152 -7.80 0.34 -9.36
C PHE A 152 -8.97 -0.61 -9.61
N LEU A 153 -9.74 -0.92 -8.56
CA LEU A 153 -10.91 -1.78 -8.63
C LEU A 153 -12.21 -1.03 -8.96
N LYS A 154 -12.11 0.29 -9.17
CA LYS A 154 -13.27 1.18 -9.43
C LYS A 154 -14.34 1.06 -8.33
N LEU A 155 -13.90 0.99 -7.07
CA LEU A 155 -14.79 0.97 -5.91
C LEU A 155 -15.22 2.38 -5.54
N GLU A 156 -16.51 2.55 -5.28
CA GLU A 156 -17.06 3.80 -4.74
C GLU A 156 -16.76 3.91 -3.25
N LEU A 157 -16.26 5.07 -2.82
CA LEU A 157 -15.87 5.32 -1.43
C LEU A 157 -16.96 5.98 -0.57
N GLY A 158 -18.16 6.17 -1.12
CA GLY A 158 -19.26 6.87 -0.43
C GLY A 158 -19.67 6.25 0.90
N ALA A 159 -19.46 4.93 1.08
CA ALA A 159 -19.69 4.22 2.33
C ALA A 159 -18.58 4.41 3.39
N PHE A 160 -17.46 5.05 3.04
CA PHE A 160 -16.25 5.20 3.86
C PHE A 160 -15.79 6.66 3.94
N PRO A 161 -16.64 7.60 4.44
CA PRO A 161 -16.34 9.03 4.37
C PRO A 161 -15.11 9.45 5.18
N LEU A 162 -14.80 8.79 6.31
CA LEU A 162 -13.61 9.11 7.10
C LEU A 162 -12.34 8.68 6.37
N VAL A 163 -12.33 7.47 5.82
CA VAL A 163 -11.22 6.94 5.01
C VAL A 163 -11.01 7.79 3.77
N ALA A 164 -12.07 8.09 3.01
CA ALA A 164 -12.00 8.94 1.82
C ALA A 164 -11.46 10.33 2.15
N GLY A 165 -12.00 10.97 3.20
CA GLY A 165 -11.55 12.29 3.63
C GLY A 165 -10.10 12.32 4.12
N LEU A 166 -9.61 11.26 4.76
CA LEU A 166 -8.21 11.11 5.15
C LEU A 166 -7.32 10.97 3.90
N ALA A 167 -7.66 10.08 2.99
CA ALA A 167 -6.91 9.85 1.76
C ALA A 167 -6.85 11.12 0.89
N ASP A 168 -7.96 11.86 0.76
CA ASP A 168 -8.00 13.13 0.05
C ASP A 168 -7.04 14.16 0.64
N ARG A 169 -6.90 14.20 1.96
CA ARG A 169 -5.90 15.09 2.61
C ARG A 169 -4.49 14.64 2.30
N CYS A 170 -4.21 13.34 2.39
CA CYS A 170 -2.91 12.79 2.00
C CYS A 170 -2.58 13.17 0.55
N PHE A 171 -3.45 12.88 -0.41
CA PHE A 171 -3.18 13.10 -1.84
C PHE A 171 -3.02 14.57 -2.23
N LYS A 172 -3.45 15.52 -1.38
CA LYS A 172 -3.17 16.95 -1.56
C LYS A 172 -1.79 17.36 -1.09
N MET A 173 -1.08 16.52 -0.35
CA MET A 173 0.28 16.79 0.10
C MET A 173 1.26 16.44 -1.03
N PRO A 174 2.28 17.28 -1.29
CA PRO A 174 3.24 17.05 -2.37
C PRO A 174 3.90 15.67 -2.33
N GLU A 175 4.22 15.17 -1.13
CA GLU A 175 4.90 13.89 -0.91
C GLU A 175 4.04 12.70 -1.39
N PHE A 176 2.74 12.76 -1.16
CA PHE A 176 1.80 11.75 -1.63
C PHE A 176 1.43 11.93 -3.11
N ALA A 177 1.25 13.17 -3.54
CA ALA A 177 0.89 13.47 -4.93
C ALA A 177 1.99 13.02 -5.89
N THR A 178 3.26 13.34 -5.59
CA THR A 178 4.39 12.95 -6.44
C THR A 178 4.67 11.46 -6.46
N SER A 179 4.35 10.74 -5.38
CA SER A 179 4.51 9.28 -5.28
C SER A 179 3.25 8.51 -5.70
N HIS A 180 2.17 9.20 -6.09
CA HIS A 180 0.93 8.52 -6.47
C HIS A 180 1.14 7.60 -7.67
N PRO A 181 0.72 6.32 -7.63
CA PRO A 181 1.00 5.36 -8.70
C PRO A 181 0.51 5.80 -10.08
N PHE A 182 -0.59 6.55 -10.15
CA PHE A 182 -1.15 7.04 -11.43
C PHE A 182 -0.31 8.17 -12.06
N GLU A 183 0.57 8.79 -11.29
CA GLU A 183 1.47 9.85 -11.74
C GLU A 183 2.87 9.32 -12.09
N GLN A 184 3.14 8.02 -11.83
CA GLN A 184 4.46 7.45 -12.06
C GLN A 184 4.74 7.20 -13.55
N PRO A 185 6.00 7.39 -14.01
CA PRO A 185 6.41 6.97 -15.35
C PRO A 185 6.10 5.48 -15.55
N GLY A 186 5.50 5.15 -16.70
CA GLY A 186 5.15 3.76 -17.01
C GLY A 186 3.78 3.30 -16.48
N TYR A 187 3.05 4.12 -15.72
CA TYR A 187 1.64 3.82 -15.47
C TYR A 187 0.89 3.72 -16.80
N LYS A 188 0.45 2.51 -17.13
CA LYS A 188 -0.39 2.25 -18.31
C LYS A 188 -1.83 2.31 -17.87
N THR A 189 -2.60 3.27 -18.40
CA THR A 189 -4.04 3.30 -18.19
C THR A 189 -4.63 1.95 -18.61
N ALA A 190 -5.48 1.38 -17.78
CA ALA A 190 -6.09 0.04 -17.97
C ALA A 190 -6.97 -0.08 -19.24
N GLY A 191 -6.87 0.82 -20.18
CA GLY A 191 -7.53 0.84 -21.48
C GLY A 191 -6.59 0.58 -22.68
N ALA A 192 -5.28 0.37 -22.46
CA ALA A 192 -4.33 0.18 -23.55
C ALA A 192 -4.11 -1.30 -23.94
N HIS A 193 -4.82 -2.23 -23.33
CA HIS A 193 -4.82 -3.65 -23.69
C HIS A 193 -6.26 -4.16 -23.82
N GLN A 194 -6.97 -3.68 -24.84
CA GLN A 194 -8.08 -4.37 -25.49
C GLN A 194 -7.66 -4.75 -26.91
#